data_746cb9e0749a362fe769fef58c64b372
#
_entry.id   746cb9e0749a362fe769fef58c64b372
#
_cell.length_a   1.000
_cell.length_b   1.000
_cell.length_c   1.000
_cell.angle_alpha   90.00
_cell.angle_beta   90.00
_cell.angle_gamma   90.00
#
_symmetry.space_group_name_H-M   'P 1'
#
loop_
_entity.id
_entity.type
_entity.pdbx_description
1 polymer ?
#
loop_
_entity_poly.entity_id
_entity_poly.type
_entity_poly.pdbx_seq_one_letter_code
_entity_poly.pdbx_strand_id
1 'polypeptide(L)'
;DTIKTIYQEHKGRYGYRRVTAEMRNRGFTTNHKTVRRLMDEMELKSRIRKVRYRSYRHQAGKTAPNIIARNFRAEAPNRKWATDVTQINIGPSKLYLSPIIDLFNGEIISYNLSETPNMEQIYDMLDKAFSRNDDLEGLILHSDQGWQYQHYGYRQRLEERNVVQSMSRKGNCLDNAMAESFFAIMKSELLYAENFESPEAFTRALEEYIDYYNHRRIKSRLKGKSPVQYRTLSITG
;
A
#
# COMPACT_ATOMS: atom_id res chain seq x y z
N ASP A 1 4.31 -30.40 6.49
CA ASP A 1 4.50 -30.03 5.08
C ASP A 1 3.70 -28.77 4.70
N THR A 2 2.39 -28.68 4.93
CA THR A 2 1.54 -27.54 4.54
C THR A 2 2.06 -26.18 5.02
N ILE A 3 2.56 -26.08 6.26
CA ILE A 3 3.14 -24.83 6.81
C ILE A 3 4.34 -24.41 5.98
N LYS A 4 5.21 -25.35 5.64
CA LYS A 4 6.43 -25.08 4.82
C LYS A 4 6.05 -24.65 3.41
N THR A 5 5.06 -25.31 2.81
CA THR A 5 4.53 -24.93 1.48
C THR A 5 4.00 -23.51 1.48
N ILE A 6 3.11 -23.14 2.43
CA ILE A 6 2.57 -21.79 2.57
C ILE A 6 3.70 -20.75 2.75
N TYR A 7 4.67 -21.07 3.61
CA TYR A 7 5.79 -20.15 3.88
C TYR A 7 6.62 -19.91 2.61
N GLN A 8 6.88 -20.94 1.81
CA GLN A 8 7.64 -20.85 0.55
C GLN A 8 6.85 -20.09 -0.54
N GLU A 9 5.59 -20.40 -0.76
CA GLU A 9 4.70 -19.73 -1.72
C GLU A 9 4.65 -18.21 -1.49
N HIS A 10 4.71 -17.80 -0.22
CA HIS A 10 4.73 -16.39 0.17
C HIS A 10 6.15 -15.84 0.41
N LYS A 11 7.18 -16.53 -0.11
CA LYS A 11 8.59 -16.09 -0.05
C LYS A 11 9.05 -15.68 1.37
N GLY A 12 8.59 -16.38 2.43
CA GLY A 12 8.93 -16.08 3.82
C GLY A 12 8.30 -14.79 4.39
N ARG A 13 7.32 -14.19 3.72
CA ARG A 13 6.66 -12.94 4.13
C ARG A 13 5.65 -13.15 5.26
N TYR A 14 5.20 -14.40 5.49
CA TYR A 14 4.16 -14.73 6.48
C TYR A 14 4.76 -15.21 7.79
N GLY A 15 4.35 -14.55 8.89
CA GLY A 15 4.52 -15.08 10.24
C GLY A 15 3.35 -16.01 10.63
N TYR A 16 3.46 -16.69 11.77
CA TYR A 16 2.54 -17.72 12.21
C TYR A 16 1.06 -17.32 12.14
N ARG A 17 0.69 -16.06 12.39
CA ARG A 17 -0.72 -15.61 12.33
C ARG A 17 -1.29 -15.67 10.91
N ARG A 18 -0.50 -15.25 9.90
CA ARG A 18 -0.92 -15.34 8.50
C ARG A 18 -0.87 -16.77 7.99
N VAL A 19 0.13 -17.54 8.37
CA VAL A 19 0.18 -18.97 8.05
C VAL A 19 -1.05 -19.68 8.62
N THR A 20 -1.43 -19.41 9.87
CA THR A 20 -2.66 -19.97 10.47
C THR A 20 -3.92 -19.56 9.69
N ALA A 21 -4.03 -18.29 9.29
CA ALA A 21 -5.18 -17.82 8.53
C ALA A 21 -5.25 -18.47 7.14
N GLU A 22 -4.11 -18.63 6.48
CA GLU A 22 -4.03 -19.29 5.18
C GLU A 22 -4.31 -20.79 5.28
N MET A 23 -3.85 -21.47 6.32
CA MET A 23 -4.25 -22.87 6.60
C MET A 23 -5.76 -23.00 6.73
N ARG A 24 -6.41 -22.06 7.43
CA ARG A 24 -7.88 -22.06 7.56
C ARG A 24 -8.58 -21.81 6.22
N ASN A 25 -8.05 -20.92 5.39
CA ASN A 25 -8.55 -20.72 4.02
C ASN A 25 -8.49 -22.01 3.18
N ARG A 26 -7.51 -22.89 3.47
CA ARG A 26 -7.33 -24.21 2.82
C ARG A 26 -8.09 -25.35 3.55
N GLY A 27 -8.96 -25.03 4.50
CA GLY A 27 -9.80 -25.99 5.21
C GLY A 27 -9.17 -26.69 6.42
N PHE A 28 -7.97 -26.29 6.85
CA PHE A 28 -7.32 -26.86 8.03
C PHE A 28 -7.79 -26.20 9.32
N THR A 29 -8.27 -26.97 10.28
CA THR A 29 -8.61 -26.49 11.62
C THR A 29 -7.39 -26.58 12.53
N THR A 30 -6.64 -25.49 12.66
CA THR A 30 -5.38 -25.48 13.44
C THR A 30 -5.33 -24.27 14.37
N ASN A 31 -4.82 -24.48 15.59
CA ASN A 31 -4.59 -23.41 16.55
C ASN A 31 -3.30 -22.65 16.20
N HIS A 32 -3.35 -21.33 16.31
CA HIS A 32 -2.20 -20.47 16.04
C HIS A 32 -0.98 -20.75 16.95
N LYS A 33 -1.20 -21.26 18.19
CA LYS A 33 -0.11 -21.68 19.09
C LYS A 33 0.64 -22.89 18.53
N THR A 34 -0.10 -23.86 17.97
CA THR A 34 0.48 -25.03 17.30
C THR A 34 1.28 -24.65 16.08
N VAL A 35 0.71 -23.76 15.22
CA VAL A 35 1.42 -23.25 14.03
C VAL A 35 2.70 -22.51 14.43
N ARG A 36 2.64 -21.69 15.48
CA ARG A 36 3.83 -20.98 15.98
C ARG A 36 4.91 -21.97 16.42
N ARG A 37 4.58 -22.96 17.26
CA ARG A 37 5.52 -23.97 17.72
C ARG A 37 6.17 -24.74 16.55
N LEU A 38 5.35 -25.19 15.58
CA LEU A 38 5.85 -25.90 14.41
C LEU A 38 6.74 -25.03 13.51
N MET A 39 6.43 -23.74 13.34
CA MET A 39 7.30 -22.81 12.62
C MET A 39 8.61 -22.57 13.34
N ASP A 40 8.59 -22.45 14.68
CA ASP A 40 9.81 -22.30 15.50
C ASP A 40 10.68 -23.57 15.40
N GLU A 41 10.10 -24.76 15.46
CA GLU A 41 10.81 -26.07 15.27
C GLU A 41 11.44 -26.20 13.86
N MET A 42 10.80 -25.65 12.84
CA MET A 42 11.30 -25.63 11.46
C MET A 42 12.19 -24.43 11.16
N GLU A 43 12.50 -23.60 12.15
CA GLU A 43 13.27 -22.35 12.01
C GLU A 43 12.69 -21.34 10.98
N LEU A 44 11.38 -21.39 10.75
CA LEU A 44 10.69 -20.52 9.79
C LEU A 44 10.31 -19.20 10.44
N LYS A 45 11.06 -18.15 10.13
CA LYS A 45 10.86 -16.79 10.66
C LYS A 45 10.40 -15.84 9.54
N SER A 46 9.36 -15.04 9.82
CA SER A 46 8.94 -14.01 8.86
C SER A 46 9.96 -12.89 8.76
N ARG A 47 10.03 -12.29 7.58
CA ARG A 47 10.83 -11.07 7.34
C ARG A 47 10.30 -9.94 8.21
N ILE A 48 11.17 -9.32 9.00
CA ILE A 48 10.84 -8.25 9.95
C ILE A 48 11.43 -6.92 9.44
N ARG A 49 10.69 -5.84 9.61
CA ARG A 49 11.15 -4.48 9.29
C ARG A 49 12.36 -4.11 10.16
N LYS A 50 13.49 -3.78 9.51
CA LYS A 50 14.74 -3.39 10.20
C LYS A 50 14.92 -1.88 10.37
N VAL A 51 14.18 -1.03 9.65
CA VAL A 51 14.40 0.42 9.59
C VAL A 51 13.14 1.19 9.94
N ARG A 52 13.28 2.26 10.76
CA ARG A 52 12.20 3.22 11.02
C ARG A 52 12.12 4.23 9.88
N TYR A 53 10.90 4.52 9.42
CA TYR A 53 10.61 5.57 8.45
C TYR A 53 10.98 6.95 9.03
N ARG A 54 11.57 7.84 8.21
CA ARG A 54 11.80 9.26 8.53
C ARG A 54 11.06 10.10 7.49
N SER A 55 10.12 10.93 7.94
CA SER A 55 9.43 11.89 7.08
C SER A 55 10.33 13.09 6.73
N TYR A 56 10.17 13.61 5.52
CA TYR A 56 10.83 14.84 5.07
C TYR A 56 9.99 16.06 5.43
N ARG A 57 10.62 17.17 5.78
CA ARG A 57 9.95 18.46 6.02
C ARG A 57 9.93 19.27 4.74
N HIS A 58 8.75 19.66 4.26
CA HIS A 58 8.58 20.50 3.08
C HIS A 58 8.08 21.93 3.41
N GLN A 59 8.31 22.87 2.47
CA GLN A 59 7.87 24.26 2.57
C GLN A 59 6.38 24.41 2.26
N ALA A 60 5.76 25.45 2.83
CA ALA A 60 4.32 25.68 2.75
C ALA A 60 3.91 26.34 1.42
N GLY A 61 2.98 25.70 0.72
CA GLY A 61 2.16 26.25 -0.36
C GLY A 61 0.67 26.28 0.06
N LYS A 62 -0.26 26.27 -0.89
CA LYS A 62 -1.70 26.28 -0.61
C LYS A 62 -2.15 24.88 -0.16
N THR A 63 -2.62 24.74 1.08
CA THR A 63 -3.04 23.46 1.68
C THR A 63 -4.56 23.32 1.69
N ALA A 64 -5.04 22.07 1.63
CA ALA A 64 -6.43 21.69 1.87
C ALA A 64 -6.67 21.31 3.34
N PRO A 65 -7.94 21.35 3.84
CA PRO A 65 -8.26 20.95 5.19
C PRO A 65 -8.04 19.44 5.41
N ASN A 66 -7.74 19.03 6.65
CA ASN A 66 -7.68 17.62 7.02
C ASN A 66 -9.10 17.07 7.28
N ILE A 67 -9.74 16.57 6.23
CA ILE A 67 -11.11 16.04 6.30
C ILE A 67 -11.13 14.64 6.93
N ILE A 68 -10.10 13.82 6.67
CA ILE A 68 -10.01 12.45 7.22
C ILE A 68 -9.85 12.46 8.74
N ALA A 69 -9.10 13.43 9.30
CA ALA A 69 -8.90 13.60 10.74
C ALA A 69 -8.52 12.27 11.46
N ARG A 70 -7.66 11.46 10.84
CA ARG A 70 -7.25 10.10 11.27
C ARG A 70 -8.34 9.03 11.22
N ASN A 71 -9.53 9.34 10.73
CA ASN A 71 -10.53 8.33 10.45
C ASN A 71 -10.25 7.63 9.12
N PHE A 72 -9.25 6.73 9.13
CA PHE A 72 -8.84 5.94 7.97
C PHE A 72 -9.78 4.77 7.66
N ARG A 73 -10.86 4.61 8.38
CA ARG A 73 -11.87 3.60 8.09
C ARG A 73 -12.80 4.13 6.99
N ALA A 74 -12.93 3.37 5.92
CA ALA A 74 -13.96 3.56 4.90
C ALA A 74 -14.98 2.43 5.00
N GLU A 75 -16.26 2.74 4.79
CA GLU A 75 -17.37 1.78 4.89
C GLU A 75 -17.59 1.02 3.58
N ALA A 76 -17.17 1.59 2.47
CA ALA A 76 -17.26 1.02 1.13
C ALA A 76 -16.01 1.34 0.30
N PRO A 77 -15.75 0.58 -0.78
CA PRO A 77 -14.72 0.90 -1.73
C PRO A 77 -14.91 2.29 -2.35
N ASN A 78 -13.83 2.93 -2.75
CA ASN A 78 -13.81 4.23 -3.44
C ASN A 78 -14.49 5.38 -2.66
N ARG A 79 -14.48 5.33 -1.32
CA ARG A 79 -14.94 6.46 -0.48
C ARG A 79 -13.79 7.28 0.08
N LYS A 80 -12.68 6.63 0.38
CA LYS A 80 -11.48 7.30 0.86
C LYS A 80 -10.25 6.65 0.25
N TRP A 81 -9.44 7.43 -0.41
CA TRP A 81 -8.13 7.03 -0.90
C TRP A 81 -7.03 7.78 -0.18
N ALA A 82 -5.84 7.20 -0.12
CA ALA A 82 -4.62 7.86 0.35
C ALA A 82 -3.53 7.75 -0.70
N THR A 83 -2.69 8.78 -0.77
CA THR A 83 -1.51 8.81 -1.64
C THR A 83 -0.33 9.44 -0.91
N ASP A 84 0.87 9.10 -1.34
CA ASP A 84 2.14 9.67 -0.89
C ASP A 84 3.23 9.33 -1.91
N VAL A 85 4.38 9.96 -1.82
CA VAL A 85 5.54 9.64 -2.66
C VAL A 85 6.69 9.14 -1.78
N THR A 86 7.30 8.02 -2.17
CA THR A 86 8.50 7.52 -1.51
C THR A 86 9.66 7.38 -2.47
N GLN A 87 10.84 7.83 -2.04
CA GLN A 87 12.08 7.56 -2.76
C GLN A 87 12.60 6.15 -2.45
N ILE A 88 13.09 5.50 -3.48
CA ILE A 88 13.72 4.17 -3.46
C ILE A 88 15.08 4.30 -4.13
N ASN A 89 16.13 3.83 -3.48
CA ASN A 89 17.48 3.84 -4.04
C ASN A 89 17.86 2.42 -4.51
N ILE A 90 18.26 2.29 -5.77
CA ILE A 90 18.78 1.05 -6.36
C ILE A 90 20.18 1.37 -6.85
N GLY A 91 21.19 0.95 -6.10
CA GLY A 91 22.56 1.40 -6.34
C GLY A 91 22.67 2.92 -6.37
N PRO A 92 23.21 3.52 -7.45
CA PRO A 92 23.29 4.98 -7.60
C PRO A 92 21.96 5.63 -8.05
N SER A 93 21.03 4.83 -8.56
CA SER A 93 19.78 5.32 -9.15
C SER A 93 18.73 5.61 -8.08
N LYS A 94 17.91 6.64 -8.34
CA LYS A 94 16.77 7.03 -7.49
C LYS A 94 15.49 6.79 -8.27
N LEU A 95 14.54 6.11 -7.63
CA LEU A 95 13.19 5.92 -8.15
C LEU A 95 12.19 6.52 -7.16
N TYR A 96 11.08 7.03 -7.68
CA TYR A 96 10.01 7.64 -6.91
C TYR A 96 8.72 6.89 -7.17
N LEU A 97 8.18 6.25 -6.14
CA LEU A 97 6.92 5.51 -6.20
C LEU A 97 5.80 6.34 -5.62
N SER A 98 4.74 6.54 -6.38
CA SER A 98 3.49 7.20 -5.96
C SER A 98 2.30 6.25 -6.17
N PRO A 99 1.77 5.62 -5.13
CA PRO A 99 0.56 4.80 -5.20
C PRO A 99 -0.69 5.59 -4.78
N ILE A 100 -1.85 5.16 -5.27
CA ILE A 100 -3.17 5.43 -4.68
C ILE A 100 -3.66 4.17 -3.98
N ILE A 101 -4.05 4.30 -2.72
CA ILE A 101 -4.44 3.21 -1.82
C ILE A 101 -5.88 3.41 -1.38
N ASP A 102 -6.76 2.45 -1.65
CA ASP A 102 -8.12 2.45 -1.10
C ASP A 102 -8.09 2.13 0.41
N LEU A 103 -8.64 3.02 1.23
CA LEU A 103 -8.63 2.86 2.68
C LEU A 103 -9.62 1.79 3.16
N PHE A 104 -10.59 1.40 2.34
CA PHE A 104 -11.54 0.33 2.65
C PHE A 104 -10.83 -1.01 2.86
N ASN A 105 -10.05 -1.45 1.89
CA ASN A 105 -9.38 -2.76 1.89
C ASN A 105 -7.84 -2.67 1.84
N GLY A 106 -7.30 -1.48 1.55
CA GLY A 106 -5.86 -1.24 1.35
C GLY A 106 -5.34 -1.78 0.03
N GLU A 107 -6.18 -1.84 -0.99
CA GLU A 107 -5.83 -2.15 -2.37
C GLU A 107 -5.02 -1.01 -2.99
N ILE A 108 -4.02 -1.34 -3.78
CA ILE A 108 -3.33 -0.36 -4.62
C ILE A 108 -4.14 -0.21 -5.90
N ILE A 109 -4.88 0.90 -5.99
CA ILE A 109 -5.76 1.20 -7.13
C ILE A 109 -4.95 1.52 -8.38
N SER A 110 -3.95 2.36 -8.21
CA SER A 110 -2.98 2.72 -9.25
C SER A 110 -1.65 3.05 -8.64
N TYR A 111 -0.63 3.14 -9.46
CA TYR A 111 0.67 3.69 -9.07
C TYR A 111 1.44 4.17 -10.29
N ASN A 112 2.44 4.99 -10.03
CA ASN A 112 3.50 5.32 -10.99
C ASN A 112 4.85 5.17 -10.31
N LEU A 113 5.84 4.69 -11.07
CA LEU A 113 7.25 4.64 -10.70
C LEU A 113 8.05 5.48 -11.70
N SER A 114 8.75 6.50 -11.23
CA SER A 114 9.50 7.45 -12.05
C SER A 114 10.92 7.61 -11.54
N GLU A 115 11.84 7.95 -12.41
CA GLU A 115 13.22 8.31 -12.05
C GLU A 115 13.33 9.75 -11.52
N THR A 116 12.33 10.58 -11.78
CA THR A 116 12.29 11.98 -11.37
C THR A 116 11.00 12.30 -10.63
N PRO A 117 11.05 13.08 -9.52
CA PRO A 117 9.85 13.52 -8.80
C PRO A 117 9.22 14.71 -9.52
N ASN A 118 8.45 14.47 -10.58
CA ASN A 118 7.79 15.47 -11.39
C ASN A 118 6.26 15.38 -11.32
N MET A 119 5.55 16.33 -11.92
CA MET A 119 4.09 16.33 -11.94
C MET A 119 3.50 15.27 -12.88
N GLU A 120 4.22 14.85 -13.92
CA GLU A 120 3.79 13.80 -14.85
C GLU A 120 3.57 12.48 -14.12
N GLN A 121 4.45 12.13 -13.18
CA GLN A 121 4.28 10.97 -12.31
C GLN A 121 2.94 11.00 -11.56
N ILE A 122 2.58 12.15 -11.02
CA ILE A 122 1.35 12.30 -10.22
C ILE A 122 0.12 12.29 -11.14
N TYR A 123 0.20 12.91 -12.30
CA TYR A 123 -0.89 12.92 -13.28
C TYR A 123 -1.16 11.52 -13.83
N ASP A 124 -0.13 10.79 -14.26
CA ASP A 124 -0.29 9.42 -14.75
C ASP A 124 -0.90 8.50 -13.69
N MET A 125 -0.47 8.63 -12.44
CA MET A 125 -1.04 7.90 -11.31
C MET A 125 -2.53 8.19 -11.13
N LEU A 126 -2.95 9.46 -11.18
CA LEU A 126 -4.35 9.87 -11.08
C LEU A 126 -5.17 9.38 -12.28
N ASP A 127 -4.68 9.58 -13.50
CA ASP A 127 -5.38 9.22 -14.74
C ASP A 127 -5.63 7.70 -14.80
N LYS A 128 -4.65 6.88 -14.37
CA LYS A 128 -4.81 5.42 -14.20
C LYS A 128 -5.86 5.05 -13.15
N ALA A 129 -5.94 5.78 -12.03
CA ALA A 129 -6.94 5.52 -11.01
C ALA A 129 -8.34 5.89 -11.49
N PHE A 130 -8.47 7.04 -12.15
CA PHE A 130 -9.74 7.56 -12.63
C PHE A 130 -10.31 6.74 -13.79
N SER A 131 -9.46 6.23 -14.69
CA SER A 131 -9.90 5.37 -15.80
C SER A 131 -10.46 4.02 -15.38
N ARG A 132 -10.18 3.57 -14.16
CA ARG A 132 -10.66 2.30 -13.60
C ARG A 132 -11.96 2.41 -12.81
N ASN A 133 -12.40 3.63 -12.55
CA ASN A 133 -13.53 3.89 -11.66
C ASN A 133 -14.39 5.02 -12.23
N ASP A 134 -15.59 4.71 -12.66
CA ASP A 134 -16.50 5.66 -13.31
C ASP A 134 -17.16 6.63 -12.30
N ASP A 135 -17.51 6.13 -11.11
CA ASP A 135 -18.12 6.92 -10.03
C ASP A 135 -17.13 7.22 -8.94
N LEU A 136 -16.68 8.47 -8.90
CA LEU A 136 -15.76 9.01 -7.90
C LEU A 136 -16.36 10.19 -7.13
N GLU A 137 -17.66 10.46 -7.31
CA GLU A 137 -18.33 11.59 -6.65
C GLU A 137 -18.22 11.49 -5.13
N GLY A 138 -17.69 12.54 -4.52
CA GLY A 138 -17.49 12.62 -3.07
C GLY A 138 -16.38 11.75 -2.50
N LEU A 139 -15.59 11.07 -3.36
CA LEU A 139 -14.36 10.39 -2.94
C LEU A 139 -13.42 11.39 -2.28
N ILE A 140 -12.90 11.05 -1.12
CA ILE A 140 -11.86 11.83 -0.44
C ILE A 140 -10.49 11.27 -0.81
N LEU A 141 -9.63 12.06 -1.46
CA LEU A 141 -8.23 11.71 -1.70
C LEU A 141 -7.33 12.46 -0.71
N HIS A 142 -6.71 11.70 0.17
CA HIS A 142 -5.86 12.22 1.25
C HIS A 142 -4.38 12.08 0.92
N SER A 143 -3.61 13.14 1.20
CA SER A 143 -2.16 13.16 1.03
C SER A 143 -1.46 13.87 2.20
N ASP A 144 -0.14 13.87 2.20
CA ASP A 144 0.64 14.83 2.98
C ASP A 144 0.56 16.23 2.32
N GLN A 145 1.33 17.19 2.88
CA GLN A 145 1.45 18.54 2.32
C GLN A 145 2.62 18.65 1.29
N GLY A 146 2.92 17.58 0.55
CA GLY A 146 3.92 17.62 -0.51
C GLY A 146 3.59 18.65 -1.58
N TRP A 147 4.61 19.27 -2.17
CA TRP A 147 4.45 20.33 -3.18
C TRP A 147 3.60 19.88 -4.38
N GLN A 148 3.70 18.62 -4.78
CA GLN A 148 2.95 18.02 -5.88
C GLN A 148 1.44 18.05 -5.65
N TYR A 149 0.99 17.86 -4.42
CA TYR A 149 -0.43 17.86 -4.04
C TYR A 149 -1.00 19.28 -3.84
N GLN A 150 -0.11 20.27 -3.77
CA GLN A 150 -0.46 21.69 -3.70
C GLN A 150 -0.50 22.34 -5.08
N HIS A 151 -0.04 21.62 -6.11
CA HIS A 151 0.04 22.12 -7.47
C HIS A 151 -1.37 22.34 -8.07
N TYR A 152 -1.53 23.40 -8.88
CA TYR A 152 -2.80 23.75 -9.50
C TYR A 152 -3.38 22.59 -10.35
N GLY A 153 -2.57 22.00 -11.23
CA GLY A 153 -3.02 20.91 -12.10
C GLY A 153 -3.43 19.63 -11.36
N TYR A 154 -2.91 19.38 -10.15
CA TYR A 154 -3.40 18.29 -9.30
C TYR A 154 -4.82 18.60 -8.80
N ARG A 155 -5.05 19.79 -8.26
CA ARG A 155 -6.35 20.21 -7.75
C ARG A 155 -7.40 20.23 -8.86
N GLN A 156 -7.07 20.78 -10.04
CA GLN A 156 -7.96 20.81 -11.19
C GLN A 156 -8.45 19.39 -11.57
N ARG A 157 -7.54 18.40 -11.64
CA ARG A 157 -7.92 17.00 -11.94
C ARG A 157 -8.87 16.38 -10.91
N LEU A 158 -8.72 16.74 -9.64
CA LEU A 158 -9.65 16.30 -8.60
C LEU A 158 -11.02 16.96 -8.76
N GLU A 159 -11.05 18.28 -9.00
CA GLU A 159 -12.28 19.04 -9.21
C GLU A 159 -13.08 18.55 -10.42
N GLU A 160 -12.42 18.25 -11.55
CA GLU A 160 -13.03 17.70 -12.77
C GLU A 160 -13.72 16.35 -12.54
N ARG A 161 -13.38 15.62 -11.48
CA ARG A 161 -13.95 14.33 -11.09
C ARG A 161 -14.77 14.37 -9.81
N ASN A 162 -15.07 15.55 -9.27
CA ASN A 162 -15.76 15.76 -7.99
C ASN A 162 -15.09 15.02 -6.82
N VAL A 163 -13.75 14.87 -6.88
CA VAL A 163 -12.94 14.25 -5.81
C VAL A 163 -12.55 15.32 -4.80
N VAL A 164 -12.80 15.06 -3.53
CA VAL A 164 -12.53 15.99 -2.43
C VAL A 164 -11.09 15.83 -1.97
N GLN A 165 -10.31 16.91 -2.05
CA GLN A 165 -8.94 16.92 -1.54
C GLN A 165 -8.91 17.02 -0.02
N SER A 166 -8.09 16.19 0.62
CA SER A 166 -7.77 16.25 2.05
C SER A 166 -6.27 16.18 2.26
N MET A 167 -5.73 16.98 3.19
CA MET A 167 -4.30 16.95 3.51
C MET A 167 -4.05 16.74 4.99
N SER A 168 -2.98 16.04 5.32
CA SER A 168 -2.50 15.89 6.69
C SER A 168 -2.09 17.23 7.29
N ARG A 169 -2.13 17.35 8.61
CA ARG A 169 -1.62 18.53 9.31
C ARG A 169 -0.11 18.62 9.16
N LYS A 170 0.42 19.82 9.13
CA LYS A 170 1.85 20.07 8.98
C LYS A 170 2.67 19.32 10.04
N GLY A 171 3.64 18.54 9.59
CA GLY A 171 4.55 17.81 10.45
C GLY A 171 3.94 16.62 11.22
N ASN A 172 2.71 16.20 10.87
CA ASN A 172 2.03 15.11 11.55
C ASN A 172 1.99 13.84 10.68
N CYS A 173 3.02 13.00 10.80
CA CYS A 173 3.13 11.75 10.05
C CYS A 173 1.97 10.76 10.34
N LEU A 174 1.36 10.82 11.53
CA LEU A 174 0.22 9.95 11.85
C LEU A 174 -1.01 10.22 10.98
N ASP A 175 -1.09 11.39 10.36
CA ASP A 175 -2.21 11.74 9.49
C ASP A 175 -2.10 11.07 8.10
N ASN A 176 -0.94 10.51 7.70
CA ASN A 176 -0.74 9.73 6.46
C ASN A 176 -0.28 8.28 6.71
N ALA A 177 -0.64 7.72 7.86
CA ALA A 177 -0.16 6.42 8.34
C ALA A 177 -0.44 5.23 7.38
N MET A 178 -1.47 5.32 6.51
CA MET A 178 -1.82 4.22 5.61
C MET A 178 -0.83 4.08 4.47
N ALA A 179 -0.42 5.18 3.84
CA ALA A 179 0.62 5.16 2.80
C ALA A 179 1.99 4.79 3.40
N GLU A 180 2.33 5.36 4.56
CA GLU A 180 3.55 5.00 5.29
C GLU A 180 3.61 3.50 5.63
N SER A 181 2.48 2.92 6.05
CA SER A 181 2.38 1.49 6.35
C SER A 181 2.61 0.63 5.12
N PHE A 182 2.03 1.01 3.97
CA PHE A 182 2.27 0.31 2.70
C PHE A 182 3.76 0.37 2.32
N PHE A 183 4.38 1.55 2.34
CA PHE A 183 5.80 1.69 2.01
C PHE A 183 6.69 0.87 2.94
N ALA A 184 6.38 0.85 4.22
CA ALA A 184 7.14 0.05 5.18
C ALA A 184 7.04 -1.46 4.90
N ILE A 185 5.87 -1.93 4.51
CA ILE A 185 5.63 -3.34 4.16
C ILE A 185 6.35 -3.67 2.86
N MET A 186 6.17 -2.87 1.80
CA MET A 186 6.81 -3.07 0.51
C MET A 186 8.34 -3.06 0.63
N LYS A 187 8.91 -2.07 1.32
CA LYS A 187 10.36 -2.02 1.55
C LYS A 187 10.87 -3.24 2.30
N SER A 188 10.14 -3.73 3.30
CA SER A 188 10.54 -4.91 4.07
C SER A 188 10.38 -6.23 3.29
N GLU A 189 9.32 -6.36 2.51
CA GLU A 189 8.97 -7.61 1.84
C GLU A 189 9.56 -7.73 0.41
N LEU A 190 10.01 -6.61 -0.19
CA LEU A 190 10.60 -6.55 -1.51
C LEU A 190 11.99 -5.90 -1.47
N LEU A 191 12.09 -4.58 -1.21
CA LEU A 191 13.33 -3.82 -1.40
C LEU A 191 14.51 -4.34 -0.56
N TYR A 192 14.26 -4.67 0.72
CA TYR A 192 15.31 -5.18 1.62
C TYR A 192 15.39 -6.71 1.66
N ALA A 193 14.57 -7.37 0.90
CA ALA A 193 14.49 -8.82 0.85
C ALA A 193 15.32 -9.42 -0.29
N GLU A 194 15.58 -8.63 -1.31
CA GLU A 194 16.24 -9.02 -2.55
C GLU A 194 17.30 -7.97 -2.92
N ASN A 195 18.34 -8.37 -3.63
CA ASN A 195 19.30 -7.46 -4.23
C ASN A 195 18.90 -7.21 -5.68
N PHE A 196 18.82 -5.94 -6.06
CA PHE A 196 18.48 -5.55 -7.43
C PHE A 196 19.70 -4.98 -8.13
N GLU A 197 20.05 -5.56 -9.27
CA GLU A 197 21.20 -5.16 -10.08
C GLU A 197 20.94 -3.90 -10.90
N SER A 198 19.65 -3.61 -11.20
CA SER A 198 19.26 -2.44 -11.98
C SER A 198 17.87 -1.90 -11.58
N PRO A 199 17.56 -0.63 -11.92
CA PRO A 199 16.22 -0.04 -11.78
C PRO A 199 15.14 -0.86 -12.50
N GLU A 200 15.43 -1.40 -13.69
CA GLU A 200 14.47 -2.19 -14.49
C GLU A 200 14.16 -3.54 -13.81
N ALA A 201 15.17 -4.17 -13.19
CA ALA A 201 14.96 -5.39 -12.42
C ALA A 201 14.04 -5.13 -11.21
N PHE A 202 14.26 -4.01 -10.52
CA PHE A 202 13.39 -3.59 -9.43
C PHE A 202 11.97 -3.25 -9.93
N THR A 203 11.83 -2.57 -11.06
CA THR A 203 10.52 -2.20 -11.64
C THR A 203 9.67 -3.44 -11.90
N ARG A 204 10.23 -4.47 -12.57
CA ARG A 204 9.51 -5.73 -12.80
C ARG A 204 9.12 -6.42 -11.49
N ALA A 205 10.04 -6.47 -10.53
CA ALA A 205 9.76 -7.07 -9.23
C ALA A 205 8.70 -6.30 -8.42
N LEU A 206 8.63 -4.97 -8.57
CA LEU A 206 7.60 -4.12 -7.96
C LEU A 206 6.22 -4.39 -8.58
N GLU A 207 6.13 -4.53 -9.91
CA GLU A 207 4.88 -4.88 -10.61
C GLU A 207 4.33 -6.21 -10.12
N GLU A 208 5.18 -7.25 -10.10
CA GLU A 208 4.82 -8.56 -9.55
C GLU A 208 4.44 -8.49 -8.06
N TYR A 209 5.12 -7.63 -7.29
CA TYR A 209 4.82 -7.46 -5.88
C TYR A 209 3.48 -6.76 -5.65
N ILE A 210 3.13 -5.75 -6.43
CA ILE A 210 1.84 -5.05 -6.31
C ILE A 210 0.69 -5.99 -6.70
N ASP A 211 0.86 -6.79 -7.76
CA ASP A 211 -0.10 -7.84 -8.09
C ASP A 211 -0.27 -8.84 -6.95
N TYR A 212 0.84 -9.37 -6.43
CA TYR A 212 0.81 -10.25 -5.27
C TYR A 212 0.15 -9.59 -4.04
N TYR A 213 0.46 -8.32 -3.76
CA TYR A 213 -0.08 -7.57 -2.63
C TYR A 213 -1.60 -7.42 -2.73
N ASN A 214 -2.11 -7.13 -3.91
CA ASN A 214 -3.53 -6.93 -4.16
C ASN A 214 -4.32 -8.25 -4.17
N HIS A 215 -3.81 -9.30 -4.81
CA HIS A 215 -4.58 -10.52 -5.09
C HIS A 215 -4.28 -11.68 -4.15
N ARG A 216 -3.07 -11.77 -3.58
CA ARG A 216 -2.62 -12.96 -2.84
C ARG A 216 -2.19 -12.68 -1.41
N ARG A 217 -1.73 -11.45 -1.12
CA ARG A 217 -1.25 -11.10 0.21
C ARG A 217 -2.41 -10.90 1.19
N ILE A 218 -2.66 -11.89 2.05
CA ILE A 218 -3.73 -11.81 3.05
C ILE A 218 -3.41 -10.82 4.18
N LYS A 219 -4.45 -10.20 4.72
CA LYS A 219 -4.37 -9.25 5.84
C LYS A 219 -5.29 -9.70 6.98
N SER A 220 -4.78 -9.68 8.23
CA SER A 220 -5.58 -10.08 9.40
C SER A 220 -6.83 -9.21 9.56
N ARG A 221 -6.73 -7.88 9.30
CA ARG A 221 -7.86 -6.94 9.35
C ARG A 221 -8.95 -7.23 8.30
N LEU A 222 -8.62 -7.96 7.24
CA LEU A 222 -9.53 -8.37 6.17
C LEU A 222 -9.99 -9.82 6.34
N LYS A 223 -10.07 -10.30 7.57
CA LYS A 223 -10.51 -11.67 7.89
C LYS A 223 -9.68 -12.75 7.18
N GLY A 224 -8.38 -12.52 6.96
CA GLY A 224 -7.49 -13.44 6.26
C GLY A 224 -7.67 -13.47 4.74
N LYS A 225 -8.23 -12.43 4.16
CA LYS A 225 -8.36 -12.26 2.70
C LYS A 225 -7.34 -11.24 2.18
N SER A 226 -7.05 -11.32 0.88
CA SER A 226 -6.31 -10.25 0.19
C SER A 226 -7.20 -9.02 -0.04
N PRO A 227 -6.63 -7.85 -0.38
CA PRO A 227 -7.42 -6.66 -0.68
C PRO A 227 -8.53 -6.91 -1.69
N VAL A 228 -8.21 -7.46 -2.86
CA VAL A 228 -9.18 -7.71 -3.93
C VAL A 228 -10.22 -8.75 -3.51
N GLN A 229 -9.81 -9.88 -2.90
CA GLN A 229 -10.74 -10.87 -2.39
C GLN A 229 -11.74 -10.28 -1.39
N TYR A 230 -11.27 -9.42 -0.49
CA TYR A 230 -12.14 -8.77 0.49
C TYR A 230 -13.15 -7.82 -0.18
N ARG A 231 -12.70 -7.02 -1.17
CA ARG A 231 -13.57 -6.12 -1.95
C ARG A 231 -14.66 -6.90 -2.66
N THR A 232 -14.31 -7.97 -3.39
CA THR A 232 -15.27 -8.79 -4.13
C THR A 232 -16.34 -9.35 -3.21
N LEU A 233 -15.96 -9.94 -2.07
CA LEU A 233 -16.90 -10.48 -1.09
C LEU A 233 -17.80 -9.42 -0.44
N SER A 234 -17.34 -8.17 -0.36
CA SER A 234 -18.13 -7.07 0.24
C SER A 234 -19.15 -6.47 -0.73
N ILE A 235 -19.00 -6.70 -2.03
CA ILE A 235 -19.91 -6.22 -3.07
C ILE A 235 -21.01 -7.27 -3.37
N THR A 236 -20.68 -8.55 -3.19
CA THR A 236 -21.57 -9.69 -3.54
C THR A 236 -22.41 -10.20 -2.35
N GLY A 237 -22.19 -9.73 -1.16
CA GLY A 237 -22.94 -10.08 0.07
C GLY A 237 -23.66 -8.90 0.67
#